data_e72dcbe8b916acb5b895db9cd2142b39
#
_entry.id   e72dcbe8b916acb5b895db9cd2142b39
#
_cell.length_a   1.000
_cell.length_b   1.000
_cell.length_c   1.000
_cell.angle_alpha   90.00
_cell.angle_beta   90.00
_cell.angle_gamma   90.00
#
_symmetry.space_group_name_H-M   'P 1'
#
loop_
_entity.id
_entity.type
_entity.pdbx_description
1 polymer ?
#
loop_
_entity_poly.entity_id
_entity_poly.type
_entity_poly.pdbx_seq_one_letter_code
_entity_poly.pdbx_strand_id
1 'polypeptide(L)'
;VSLAKIRKKPKKNINKNINKKTYTQSTPNIAEKLDNEMVAFLDTEFLTSQIKGGPPAKLVSVGFVVCGKNFEEVTRFHSYIYAEDKLHARFQEMTGIERKDLLSAPDYELVMEEVAEQLEAWEVSRIYVWGPDKYVIQRDLLEYRKDISKRTRKIVNRIFRMIKDIEGIYSAKLDLQSAGIGSLKIICGLGTEVSHNALDD
;
A
#
# COMPACT_ATOMS: atom_id res chain seq x y z
N VAL A 1 67.05 24.15 13.21
CA VAL A 1 65.78 23.42 13.06
C VAL A 1 64.72 24.18 13.85
N SER A 2 63.83 24.94 13.17
CA SER A 2 62.88 25.86 13.77
C SER A 2 61.54 25.16 13.96
N LEU A 3 61.02 25.13 15.19
CA LEU A 3 59.71 24.61 15.50
C LEU A 3 58.67 25.74 15.33
N ALA A 4 57.80 25.60 14.31
CA ALA A 4 56.69 26.52 14.08
C ALA A 4 55.58 26.30 15.11
N LYS A 5 55.24 27.35 15.87
CA LYS A 5 54.13 27.39 16.82
C LYS A 5 52.79 27.41 16.09
N ILE A 6 51.99 26.36 16.25
CA ILE A 6 50.60 26.30 15.79
C ILE A 6 49.72 27.14 16.71
N ARG A 7 49.21 28.27 16.24
CA ARG A 7 48.21 29.10 16.94
C ARG A 7 46.84 28.42 16.90
N LYS A 8 46.30 28.01 18.04
CA LYS A 8 44.90 27.58 18.20
C LYS A 8 43.99 28.79 18.12
N LYS A 9 43.00 28.75 17.15
CA LYS A 9 41.92 29.74 17.05
C LYS A 9 40.91 29.50 18.20
N PRO A 10 40.32 30.57 18.79
CA PRO A 10 39.34 30.43 19.84
C PRO A 10 38.02 29.88 19.29
N LYS A 11 37.42 28.92 20.02
CA LYS A 11 36.06 28.38 19.72
C LYS A 11 35.03 29.46 20.01
N LYS A 12 34.27 29.90 19.00
CA LYS A 12 33.08 30.72 19.18
C LYS A 12 31.98 29.87 19.80
N ASN A 13 31.60 30.19 21.03
CA ASN A 13 30.37 29.73 21.66
C ASN A 13 29.17 30.31 20.91
N ILE A 14 28.49 29.48 20.13
CA ILE A 14 27.21 29.82 19.55
C ILE A 14 26.13 29.30 20.50
N ASN A 15 25.65 30.18 21.37
CA ASN A 15 24.44 29.97 22.14
C ASN A 15 23.28 29.95 21.16
N LYS A 16 22.87 28.73 20.70
CA LYS A 16 21.60 28.55 20.00
C LYS A 16 20.49 28.43 21.03
N ASN A 17 19.84 29.56 21.32
CA ASN A 17 18.50 29.57 21.90
C ASN A 17 17.57 28.93 20.87
N ILE A 18 17.38 27.61 20.95
CA ILE A 18 16.34 26.90 20.23
C ILE A 18 15.04 27.16 21.01
N ASN A 19 14.27 28.16 20.57
CA ASN A 19 12.88 28.29 20.96
C ASN A 19 12.17 26.97 20.61
N LYS A 20 12.00 26.09 21.59
CA LYS A 20 11.06 24.97 21.50
C LYS A 20 9.66 25.56 21.40
N LYS A 21 9.20 25.81 20.17
CA LYS A 21 7.78 25.90 19.91
C LYS A 21 7.20 24.52 20.19
N THR A 22 6.58 24.37 21.33
CA THR A 22 5.71 23.24 21.66
C THR A 22 4.54 23.30 20.65
N TYR A 23 4.66 22.54 19.58
CA TYR A 23 3.52 22.22 18.73
C TYR A 23 2.64 21.21 19.47
N THR A 24 1.80 21.69 20.36
CA THR A 24 0.59 20.99 20.76
C THR A 24 -0.44 21.15 19.64
N GLN A 25 -0.15 20.61 18.47
CA GLN A 25 -1.23 20.22 17.56
C GLN A 25 -1.80 18.94 18.14
N SER A 26 -2.95 19.05 18.77
CA SER A 26 -3.86 17.92 18.96
C SER A 26 -4.04 17.30 17.58
N THR A 27 -3.34 16.18 17.29
CA THR A 27 -3.66 15.34 16.14
C THR A 27 -5.13 15.00 16.30
N PRO A 28 -6.01 15.39 15.36
CA PRO A 28 -7.40 14.97 15.43
C PRO A 28 -7.38 13.44 15.55
N ASN A 29 -8.11 12.94 16.52
CA ASN A 29 -8.23 11.52 16.73
C ASN A 29 -8.74 10.92 15.43
N ILE A 30 -7.88 10.17 14.73
CA ILE A 30 -8.20 9.59 13.43
C ILE A 30 -9.44 8.70 13.57
N ALA A 31 -9.60 8.04 14.73
CA ALA A 31 -10.76 7.25 15.06
C ALA A 31 -12.07 8.08 15.07
N GLU A 32 -12.09 9.28 15.67
CA GLU A 32 -13.29 10.13 15.69
C GLU A 32 -13.73 10.64 14.31
N LYS A 33 -12.79 10.82 13.38
CA LYS A 33 -13.10 11.19 11.99
C LYS A 33 -13.61 10.04 11.15
N LEU A 34 -13.25 8.80 11.48
CA LEU A 34 -13.66 7.60 10.75
C LEU A 34 -15.03 7.06 11.22
N ASP A 35 -15.56 7.56 12.33
CA ASP A 35 -16.79 7.05 12.95
C ASP A 35 -18.05 7.10 12.06
N ASN A 36 -18.01 7.85 10.93
CA ASN A 36 -19.15 7.97 10.00
C ASN A 36 -18.75 7.83 8.53
N GLU A 37 -17.50 7.49 8.22
CA GLU A 37 -17.03 7.37 6.84
C GLU A 37 -16.86 5.89 6.48
N MET A 38 -17.34 5.49 5.30
CA MET A 38 -17.00 4.19 4.73
C MET A 38 -15.57 4.22 4.22
N VAL A 39 -14.78 3.23 4.65
CA VAL A 39 -13.39 3.07 4.23
C VAL A 39 -13.16 1.68 3.66
N ALA A 40 -12.21 1.53 2.76
CA ALA A 40 -11.79 0.23 2.27
C ALA A 40 -10.36 -0.09 2.71
N PHE A 41 -10.11 -1.34 3.06
CA PHE A 41 -8.78 -1.91 3.19
C PHE A 41 -8.53 -2.76 1.94
N LEU A 42 -7.51 -2.41 1.19
CA LEU A 42 -7.22 -3.02 -0.11
C LEU A 42 -5.85 -3.67 -0.05
N ASP A 43 -5.78 -4.85 -0.63
CA ASP A 43 -4.55 -5.58 -0.89
C ASP A 43 -4.48 -6.05 -2.34
N THR A 44 -3.27 -6.29 -2.83
CA THR A 44 -3.06 -6.75 -4.22
C THR A 44 -2.01 -7.85 -4.30
N GLU A 45 -2.25 -8.81 -5.21
CA GLU A 45 -1.22 -9.76 -5.59
C GLU A 45 -0.61 -9.40 -6.94
N PHE A 46 0.72 -9.56 -7.04
CA PHE A 46 1.45 -9.15 -8.22
C PHE A 46 2.62 -10.06 -8.57
N LEU A 47 2.80 -10.26 -9.86
CA LEU A 47 3.94 -11.02 -10.38
C LEU A 47 5.19 -10.17 -10.34
N THR A 48 6.24 -10.64 -9.69
CA THR A 48 7.55 -9.98 -9.63
C THR A 48 8.56 -10.66 -10.53
N SER A 49 9.48 -9.88 -11.08
CA SER A 49 10.63 -10.45 -11.80
C SER A 49 11.58 -11.17 -10.84
N GLN A 50 12.04 -12.35 -11.21
CA GLN A 50 13.10 -13.08 -10.52
C GLN A 50 14.50 -12.54 -10.85
N ILE A 51 14.60 -11.63 -11.81
CA ILE A 51 15.86 -11.08 -12.30
C ILE A 51 16.01 -9.66 -11.75
N LYS A 52 17.12 -9.37 -11.11
CA LYS A 52 17.43 -8.00 -10.65
C LYS A 52 17.43 -7.03 -11.84
N GLY A 53 16.62 -5.98 -11.72
CA GLY A 53 16.42 -5.01 -12.81
C GLY A 53 15.49 -5.50 -13.93
N GLY A 54 14.81 -6.62 -13.72
CA GLY A 54 13.78 -7.10 -14.62
C GLY A 54 12.54 -6.22 -14.66
N PRO A 55 11.49 -6.64 -15.40
CA PRO A 55 10.26 -5.86 -15.54
C PRO A 55 9.62 -5.56 -14.16
N PRO A 56 8.92 -4.43 -14.02
CA PRO A 56 8.23 -4.09 -12.78
C PRO A 56 7.14 -5.11 -12.45
N ALA A 57 6.66 -5.05 -11.22
CA ALA A 57 5.57 -5.90 -10.76
C ALA A 57 4.30 -5.69 -11.61
N LYS A 58 3.62 -6.79 -11.95
CA LYS A 58 2.39 -6.80 -12.75
C LYS A 58 1.22 -7.25 -11.89
N LEU A 59 0.20 -6.41 -11.77
CA LEU A 59 -1.00 -6.67 -10.99
C LEU A 59 -1.80 -7.84 -11.57
N VAL A 60 -2.14 -8.83 -10.76
CA VAL A 60 -2.91 -10.02 -11.15
C VAL A 60 -4.08 -10.35 -10.23
N SER A 61 -4.16 -9.71 -9.07
CA SER A 61 -5.30 -9.85 -8.17
C SER A 61 -5.51 -8.56 -7.40
N VAL A 62 -6.76 -8.23 -7.12
CA VAL A 62 -7.15 -7.14 -6.24
C VAL A 62 -8.27 -7.60 -5.33
N GLY A 63 -8.11 -7.35 -4.04
CA GLY A 63 -9.11 -7.61 -3.02
C GLY A 63 -9.30 -6.39 -2.13
N PHE A 64 -10.49 -6.20 -1.58
CA PHE A 64 -10.70 -5.21 -0.54
C PHE A 64 -11.90 -5.57 0.34
N VAL A 65 -11.84 -5.09 1.56
CA VAL A 65 -12.94 -5.14 2.52
C VAL A 65 -13.40 -3.71 2.78
N VAL A 66 -14.70 -3.45 2.66
CA VAL A 66 -15.31 -2.17 3.04
C VAL A 66 -15.75 -2.26 4.48
N CYS A 67 -15.30 -1.30 5.28
CA CYS A 67 -15.67 -1.17 6.68
C CYS A 67 -16.46 0.12 6.91
N GLY A 68 -17.50 -0.01 7.71
CA GLY A 68 -18.32 1.09 8.20
C GLY A 68 -17.87 1.58 9.58
N LYS A 69 -18.84 2.05 10.34
CA LYS A 69 -18.66 2.52 11.71
C LYS A 69 -18.03 1.43 12.58
N ASN A 70 -17.06 1.82 13.43
CA ASN A 70 -16.32 0.92 14.31
C ASN A 70 -15.54 -0.19 13.58
N PHE A 71 -15.21 0.01 12.31
CA PHE A 71 -14.51 -0.95 11.47
C PHE A 71 -15.25 -2.29 11.29
N GLU A 72 -16.57 -2.30 11.44
CA GLU A 72 -17.37 -3.46 11.08
C GLU A 72 -17.32 -3.70 9.57
N GLU A 73 -17.09 -4.94 9.18
CA GLU A 73 -17.13 -5.32 7.77
C GLU A 73 -18.55 -5.20 7.22
N VAL A 74 -18.70 -4.50 6.11
CA VAL A 74 -19.97 -4.29 5.42
C VAL A 74 -20.04 -5.14 4.17
N THR A 75 -18.99 -5.19 3.40
CA THR A 75 -18.85 -6.00 2.19
C THR A 75 -17.39 -6.26 1.86
N ARG A 76 -17.19 -7.23 0.98
CA ARG A 76 -15.86 -7.53 0.43
C ARG A 76 -15.94 -7.77 -1.07
N PHE A 77 -14.84 -7.51 -1.74
CA PHE A 77 -14.67 -7.74 -3.17
C PHE A 77 -13.34 -8.43 -3.43
N HIS A 78 -13.32 -9.33 -4.40
CA HIS A 78 -12.10 -9.93 -4.90
C HIS A 78 -12.24 -10.26 -6.38
N SER A 79 -11.19 -9.99 -7.15
CA SER A 79 -11.09 -10.44 -8.54
C SER A 79 -9.66 -10.71 -8.93
N TYR A 80 -9.47 -11.78 -9.68
CA TYR A 80 -8.25 -11.96 -10.46
C TYR A 80 -8.30 -11.06 -11.71
N ILE A 81 -7.13 -10.82 -12.29
CA ILE A 81 -6.96 -10.04 -13.52
C ILE A 81 -6.28 -10.95 -14.55
N TYR A 82 -6.83 -11.00 -15.74
CA TYR A 82 -6.28 -11.81 -16.84
C TYR A 82 -4.79 -11.55 -17.05
N ALA A 83 -4.02 -12.63 -17.09
CA ALA A 83 -2.60 -12.63 -17.39
C ALA A 83 -2.15 -13.96 -18.01
N GLU A 84 -1.37 -13.88 -19.09
CA GLU A 84 -0.77 -15.04 -19.75
C GLU A 84 0.60 -15.41 -19.21
N ASP A 85 1.10 -14.61 -18.27
CA ASP A 85 2.44 -14.72 -17.73
C ASP A 85 2.67 -16.08 -17.07
N LYS A 86 3.92 -16.55 -17.14
CA LYS A 86 4.33 -17.76 -16.44
C LYS A 86 4.42 -17.48 -14.94
N LEU A 87 3.71 -18.27 -14.14
CA LEU A 87 3.78 -18.19 -12.69
C LEU A 87 5.02 -18.92 -12.19
N HIS A 88 5.73 -18.30 -11.26
CA HIS A 88 6.83 -18.94 -10.53
C HIS A 88 6.28 -19.81 -9.41
N ALA A 89 6.91 -20.95 -9.16
CA ALA A 89 6.48 -21.90 -8.12
C ALA A 89 6.30 -21.22 -6.75
N ARG A 90 7.25 -20.36 -6.37
CA ARG A 90 7.15 -19.61 -5.11
C ARG A 90 5.91 -18.70 -5.03
N PHE A 91 5.53 -18.05 -6.14
CA PHE A 91 4.32 -17.22 -6.18
C PHE A 91 3.07 -18.07 -5.95
N GLN A 92 2.98 -19.21 -6.67
CA GLN A 92 1.85 -20.14 -6.52
C GLN A 92 1.77 -20.74 -5.12
N GLU A 93 2.92 -21.08 -4.52
CA GLU A 93 2.99 -21.61 -3.16
C GLU A 93 2.54 -20.59 -2.11
N MET A 94 2.90 -19.32 -2.29
CA MET A 94 2.53 -18.24 -1.37
C MET A 94 1.07 -17.81 -1.50
N THR A 95 0.60 -17.61 -2.73
CA THR A 95 -0.72 -17.00 -2.98
C THR A 95 -1.82 -18.03 -3.25
N GLY A 96 -1.46 -19.27 -3.57
CA GLY A 96 -2.41 -20.29 -4.04
C GLY A 96 -2.96 -20.04 -5.46
N ILE A 97 -2.57 -18.94 -6.12
CA ILE A 97 -3.07 -18.59 -7.45
C ILE A 97 -2.48 -19.53 -8.50
N GLU A 98 -3.34 -20.18 -9.24
CA GLU A 98 -2.95 -21.03 -10.34
C GLU A 98 -3.06 -20.32 -11.70
N ARG A 99 -2.30 -20.78 -12.68
CA ARG A 99 -2.36 -20.20 -14.03
C ARG A 99 -3.76 -20.23 -14.64
N LYS A 100 -4.54 -21.29 -14.37
CA LYS A 100 -5.93 -21.39 -14.86
C LYS A 100 -6.82 -20.27 -14.35
N ASP A 101 -6.59 -19.79 -13.11
CA ASP A 101 -7.35 -18.73 -12.50
C ASP A 101 -7.13 -17.41 -13.24
N LEU A 102 -5.88 -17.10 -13.60
CA LEU A 102 -5.54 -15.90 -14.35
C LEU A 102 -5.99 -15.98 -15.83
N LEU A 103 -5.93 -17.15 -16.46
CA LEU A 103 -6.37 -17.32 -17.86
C LEU A 103 -7.89 -17.24 -18.02
N SER A 104 -8.66 -17.52 -16.98
CA SER A 104 -10.12 -17.42 -16.97
C SER A 104 -10.64 -16.10 -16.38
N ALA A 105 -9.74 -15.27 -15.83
CA ALA A 105 -10.10 -14.01 -15.19
C ALA A 105 -10.58 -12.95 -16.21
N PRO A 106 -11.39 -11.98 -15.78
CA PRO A 106 -11.71 -10.81 -16.57
C PRO A 106 -10.47 -9.98 -16.90
N ASP A 107 -10.55 -9.19 -17.97
CA ASP A 107 -9.49 -8.26 -18.30
C ASP A 107 -9.38 -7.11 -17.28
N TYR A 108 -8.26 -6.39 -17.35
CA TYR A 108 -7.96 -5.31 -16.42
C TYR A 108 -9.01 -4.19 -16.41
N GLU A 109 -9.57 -3.84 -17.59
CA GLU A 109 -10.53 -2.75 -17.68
C GLU A 109 -11.83 -3.10 -16.96
N LEU A 110 -12.34 -4.31 -17.17
CA LEU A 110 -13.55 -4.80 -16.51
C LEU A 110 -13.37 -4.86 -15.01
N VAL A 111 -12.25 -5.41 -14.53
CA VAL A 111 -11.98 -5.50 -13.09
C VAL A 111 -11.89 -4.11 -12.45
N MET A 112 -11.18 -3.17 -13.07
CA MET A 112 -11.04 -1.83 -12.49
C MET A 112 -12.33 -1.01 -12.56
N GLU A 113 -13.19 -1.25 -13.54
CA GLU A 113 -14.53 -0.67 -13.59
C GLU A 113 -15.40 -1.23 -12.46
N GLU A 114 -15.38 -2.55 -12.24
CA GLU A 114 -16.12 -3.18 -11.15
C GLU A 114 -15.62 -2.73 -9.76
N VAL A 115 -14.30 -2.65 -9.55
CA VAL A 115 -13.72 -2.06 -8.33
C VAL A 115 -14.28 -0.65 -8.08
N ALA A 116 -14.32 0.18 -9.13
CA ALA A 116 -14.82 1.55 -8.99
C ALA A 116 -16.33 1.57 -8.68
N GLU A 117 -17.12 0.72 -9.30
CA GLU A 117 -18.56 0.61 -9.06
C GLU A 117 -18.85 0.18 -7.62
N GLN A 118 -18.12 -0.80 -7.10
CA GLN A 118 -18.25 -1.24 -5.71
C GLN A 118 -17.86 -0.14 -4.72
N LEU A 119 -16.73 0.53 -4.93
CA LEU A 119 -16.29 1.63 -4.07
C LEU A 119 -17.28 2.80 -4.08
N GLU A 120 -17.90 3.07 -5.22
CA GLU A 120 -18.90 4.13 -5.39
C GLU A 120 -20.25 3.76 -4.75
N ALA A 121 -20.72 2.53 -4.95
CA ALA A 121 -21.97 2.03 -4.38
C ALA A 121 -21.97 2.09 -2.83
N TRP A 122 -20.81 1.92 -2.22
CA TRP A 122 -20.62 2.00 -0.78
C TRP A 122 -20.10 3.36 -0.30
N GLU A 123 -20.07 4.37 -1.17
CA GLU A 123 -19.62 5.74 -0.85
C GLU A 123 -18.24 5.75 -0.16
N VAL A 124 -17.33 4.86 -0.55
CA VAL A 124 -16.00 4.76 0.07
C VAL A 124 -15.24 6.06 -0.13
N SER A 125 -14.85 6.68 0.98
CA SER A 125 -14.14 7.96 0.98
C SER A 125 -12.62 7.80 0.91
N ARG A 126 -12.09 6.68 1.44
CA ARG A 126 -10.65 6.40 1.53
C ARG A 126 -10.37 4.91 1.37
N ILE A 127 -9.19 4.65 0.81
CA ILE A 127 -8.67 3.29 0.67
C ILE A 127 -7.35 3.23 1.44
N TYR A 128 -7.21 2.25 2.31
CA TYR A 128 -5.99 1.98 3.04
C TYR A 128 -5.31 0.73 2.50
N VAL A 129 -3.99 0.79 2.40
CA VAL A 129 -3.13 -0.34 2.04
C VAL A 129 -2.00 -0.46 3.06
N TRP A 130 -1.46 -1.67 3.18
CA TRP A 130 -0.27 -1.91 3.99
C TRP A 130 0.89 -2.32 3.08
N GLY A 131 1.73 -1.36 2.71
CA GLY A 131 2.91 -1.63 1.90
C GLY A 131 2.86 -1.09 0.47
N PRO A 132 3.44 -1.82 -0.50
CA PRO A 132 3.78 -1.26 -1.80
C PRO A 132 2.61 -1.17 -2.80
N ASP A 133 1.40 -1.60 -2.47
CA ASP A 133 0.25 -1.73 -3.38
C ASP A 133 0.00 -0.47 -4.21
N LYS A 134 0.02 0.67 -3.53
CA LYS A 134 -0.14 1.95 -4.21
C LYS A 134 0.89 2.15 -5.32
N TYR A 135 2.14 1.80 -5.05
CA TYR A 135 3.23 1.89 -6.03
C TYR A 135 3.06 0.87 -7.16
N VAL A 136 2.66 -0.36 -6.82
CA VAL A 136 2.44 -1.44 -7.79
C VAL A 136 1.33 -1.05 -8.77
N ILE A 137 0.18 -0.59 -8.28
CA ILE A 137 -0.94 -0.13 -9.12
C ILE A 137 -0.50 0.97 -10.09
N GLN A 138 0.29 1.94 -9.60
CA GLN A 138 0.81 3.01 -10.45
C GLN A 138 1.77 2.51 -11.53
N ARG A 139 2.70 1.63 -11.15
CA ARG A 139 3.70 1.08 -12.08
C ARG A 139 3.04 0.15 -13.09
N ASP A 140 2.11 -0.68 -12.69
CA ASP A 140 1.33 -1.54 -13.56
C ASP A 140 0.59 -0.72 -14.62
N LEU A 141 -0.08 0.37 -14.20
CA LEU A 141 -0.77 1.28 -15.11
C LEU A 141 0.15 1.88 -16.18
N LEU A 142 1.37 2.27 -15.79
CA LEU A 142 2.33 2.91 -16.69
C LEU A 142 3.01 1.94 -17.66
N GLU A 143 3.33 0.73 -17.19
CA GLU A 143 4.16 -0.20 -17.92
C GLU A 143 3.33 -1.19 -18.77
N TYR A 144 2.23 -1.69 -18.21
CA TYR A 144 1.46 -2.78 -18.83
C TYR A 144 0.10 -2.36 -19.39
N ARG A 145 -0.42 -1.18 -19.03
CA ARG A 145 -1.80 -0.77 -19.38
C ARG A 145 -1.80 0.44 -20.32
N LYS A 146 -0.95 0.41 -21.33
CA LYS A 146 -0.81 1.55 -22.26
C LYS A 146 -2.06 1.71 -23.16
N ASP A 147 -2.70 0.61 -23.52
CA ASP A 147 -3.80 0.56 -24.51
C ASP A 147 -5.20 0.61 -23.86
N ILE A 148 -5.29 0.78 -22.53
CA ILE A 148 -6.60 0.90 -21.88
C ILE A 148 -7.30 2.19 -22.25
N SER A 149 -8.65 2.15 -22.15
CA SER A 149 -9.50 3.29 -22.46
C SER A 149 -9.18 4.51 -21.59
N LYS A 150 -9.49 5.70 -22.10
CA LYS A 150 -9.37 6.93 -21.30
C LYS A 150 -10.27 6.93 -20.07
N ARG A 151 -11.41 6.21 -20.15
CA ARG A 151 -12.35 6.05 -19.03
C ARG A 151 -11.68 5.28 -17.90
N THR A 152 -11.19 4.07 -18.20
CA THR A 152 -10.52 3.21 -17.22
C THR A 152 -9.29 3.90 -16.62
N ARG A 153 -8.49 4.58 -17.43
CA ARG A 153 -7.35 5.37 -16.94
C ARG A 153 -7.77 6.45 -15.92
N LYS A 154 -8.91 7.12 -16.13
CA LYS A 154 -9.45 8.09 -15.16
C LYS A 154 -9.91 7.41 -13.87
N ILE A 155 -10.55 6.24 -13.99
CA ILE A 155 -10.99 5.41 -12.85
C ILE A 155 -9.79 5.04 -12.00
N VAL A 156 -8.76 4.41 -12.57
CA VAL A 156 -7.56 3.99 -11.85
C VAL A 156 -6.85 5.16 -11.18
N ASN A 157 -6.74 6.30 -11.86
CA ASN A 157 -6.16 7.51 -11.27
C ASN A 157 -7.01 8.08 -10.11
N ARG A 158 -8.35 7.91 -10.13
CA ARG A 158 -9.23 8.27 -9.01
C ARG A 158 -8.97 7.34 -7.83
N ILE A 159 -8.98 6.02 -8.03
CA ILE A 159 -8.67 5.01 -7.01
C ILE A 159 -7.30 5.29 -6.40
N PHE A 160 -6.27 5.46 -7.22
CA PHE A 160 -4.92 5.78 -6.77
C PHE A 160 -4.84 6.99 -5.82
N ARG A 161 -5.63 8.05 -6.09
CA ARG A 161 -5.68 9.23 -5.21
C ARG A 161 -6.35 8.97 -3.87
N MET A 162 -7.28 8.00 -3.80
CA MET A 162 -7.94 7.60 -2.55
C MET A 162 -7.02 6.75 -1.66
N ILE A 163 -6.02 6.07 -2.25
CA ILE A 163 -5.14 5.15 -1.53
C ILE A 163 -4.19 5.90 -0.59
N LYS A 164 -4.15 5.43 0.66
CA LYS A 164 -3.21 5.83 1.72
C LYS A 164 -2.44 4.61 2.19
N ASP A 165 -1.13 4.63 2.02
CA ASP A 165 -0.25 3.64 2.61
C ASP A 165 -0.08 3.95 4.10
N ILE A 166 -0.57 3.04 4.94
CA ILE A 166 -0.52 3.18 6.39
C ILE A 166 0.72 2.54 7.02
N GLU A 167 1.40 1.63 6.31
CA GLU A 167 2.67 1.08 6.78
C GLU A 167 3.72 2.17 7.00
N GLY A 168 3.91 3.04 6.00
CA GLY A 168 4.85 4.14 6.09
C GLY A 168 4.52 5.12 7.22
N ILE A 169 3.23 5.41 7.43
CA ILE A 169 2.76 6.28 8.52
C ILE A 169 3.02 5.62 9.88
N TYR A 170 2.71 4.33 10.00
CA TYR A 170 2.88 3.57 11.24
C TYR A 170 4.35 3.45 11.61
N SER A 171 5.19 3.01 10.67
CA SER A 171 6.64 2.85 10.86
C SER A 171 7.31 4.16 11.26
N ALA A 172 6.95 5.28 10.60
CA ALA A 172 7.50 6.59 10.92
C ALA A 172 7.09 7.09 12.33
N LYS A 173 5.85 6.77 12.79
CA LYS A 173 5.38 7.17 14.12
C LYS A 173 6.04 6.41 15.25
N LEU A 174 6.35 5.15 15.05
CA LEU A 174 6.90 4.27 16.07
C LEU A 174 8.43 4.16 16.01
N ASP A 175 9.09 4.86 15.06
CA ASP A 175 10.53 4.74 14.80
C ASP A 175 10.95 3.27 14.57
N LEU A 176 10.08 2.52 13.91
CA LEU A 176 10.28 1.11 13.57
C LEU A 176 10.70 0.98 12.12
N GLN A 177 11.47 -0.06 11.83
CA GLN A 177 11.65 -0.51 10.46
C GLN A 177 10.32 -1.04 9.93
N SER A 178 10.13 -0.96 8.59
CA SER A 178 8.99 -1.54 7.90
C SER A 178 8.69 -2.95 8.42
N ALA A 179 7.46 -3.18 8.85
CA ALA A 179 7.00 -4.46 9.37
C ALA A 179 5.92 -5.02 8.44
N GLY A 180 6.14 -6.21 7.88
CA GLY A 180 5.09 -6.91 7.14
C GLY A 180 3.86 -7.19 8.03
N ILE A 181 2.69 -7.38 7.42
CA ILE A 181 1.41 -7.68 8.09
C ILE A 181 1.54 -8.84 9.09
N GLY A 182 2.28 -9.90 8.74
CA GLY A 182 2.50 -11.03 9.65
C GLY A 182 3.16 -10.62 10.97
N SER A 183 4.17 -9.72 10.92
CA SER A 183 4.79 -9.19 12.12
C SER A 183 3.83 -8.32 12.92
N LEU A 184 2.99 -7.55 12.24
CA LEU A 184 1.98 -6.70 12.88
C LEU A 184 0.91 -7.55 13.58
N LYS A 185 0.42 -8.62 12.94
CA LYS A 185 -0.53 -9.59 13.55
C LYS A 185 0.03 -10.13 14.88
N ILE A 186 1.31 -10.53 14.88
CA ILE A 186 1.98 -11.02 16.11
C ILE A 186 2.03 -9.93 17.19
N ILE A 187 2.45 -8.72 16.84
CA ILE A 187 2.56 -7.59 17.79
C ILE A 187 1.18 -7.23 18.37
N CYS A 188 0.14 -7.31 17.56
CA CYS A 188 -1.24 -7.02 17.99
C CYS A 188 -1.93 -8.21 18.68
N GLY A 189 -1.27 -9.36 18.81
CA GLY A 189 -1.88 -10.56 19.42
C GLY A 189 -2.96 -11.22 18.56
N LEU A 190 -2.95 -10.99 17.25
CA LEU A 190 -3.96 -11.49 16.29
C LEU A 190 -3.59 -12.86 15.70
N GLY A 191 -2.51 -13.49 16.17
CA GLY A 191 -2.06 -14.81 15.71
C GLY A 191 -0.82 -14.72 14.81
N THR A 192 -0.40 -15.88 14.31
CA THR A 192 0.81 -16.02 13.48
C THR A 192 0.53 -16.41 12.04
N GLU A 193 -0.73 -16.70 11.74
CA GLU A 193 -1.13 -17.12 10.39
C GLU A 193 -1.09 -15.92 9.44
N VAL A 194 -0.39 -16.08 8.34
CA VAL A 194 -0.33 -15.12 7.24
C VAL A 194 -0.94 -15.81 6.05
N SER A 195 -2.02 -15.27 5.53
CA SER A 195 -2.55 -15.63 4.24
C SER A 195 -1.92 -14.71 3.20
N HIS A 196 -1.47 -15.23 2.09
CA HIS A 196 -1.06 -14.43 0.94
C HIS A 196 -2.18 -14.46 -0.10
N ASN A 197 -3.35 -13.99 0.31
CA ASN A 197 -4.53 -13.85 -0.53
C ASN A 197 -5.06 -12.43 -0.34
N ALA A 198 -5.18 -11.68 -1.41
CA ALA A 198 -5.56 -10.27 -1.40
C ALA A 198 -6.89 -9.95 -0.67
N LEU A 199 -7.65 -10.95 -0.26
CA LEU A 199 -8.88 -10.76 0.53
C LEU A 199 -8.70 -11.07 2.02
N ASP A 200 -7.75 -11.94 2.37
CA ASP A 200 -7.60 -12.46 3.73
C ASP A 200 -6.50 -11.74 4.53
N ASP A 201 -5.60 -11.01 3.86
CA ASP A 201 -4.57 -10.16 4.47
C ASP A 201 -5.10 -8.77 4.78
#